data_015c164abfa619382f40378e638ef8a1
#
_entry.id   015c164abfa619382f40378e638ef8a1
#
_cell.length_a   1.000
_cell.length_b   1.000
_cell.length_c   1.000
_cell.angle_alpha   90.00
_cell.angle_beta   90.00
_cell.angle_gamma   90.00
#
_symmetry.space_group_name_H-M   'P 1'
#
loop_
_entity.id
_entity.type
_entity.pdbx_description
1 polymer ?
#
loop_
_entity_poly.entity_id
_entity_poly.type
_entity_poly.pdbx_seq_one_letter_code
_entity_poly.pdbx_strand_id
1 'polypeptide(L)'
;MNKTSLKLFAIEARNELMEKMRTRLDILGITKNGIEKAKVVGREVEINGSLYPRESYNSLVRKYKQIGYEELVEESAYTWFNRLTALAFMEANEYIDEKMIFNNGLKNEPGIIDNYYDFEFFKNLDSELQKELHDLRDENTANSIEKLYSILVEEKCEELSAIMPFMFKKKGTYSDILFPTGLLLENSLLVRIREEIGKEAPIELIGWLYQFYNSE
;
A
#
# COMPACT_ATOMS: atom_id res chain seq x y z
N MET A 1 -1.75 -24.02 -10.46
CA MET A 1 -1.61 -23.27 -9.20
C MET A 1 -1.76 -24.20 -8.02
N ASN A 2 -0.85 -24.14 -7.04
CA ASN A 2 -0.83 -25.06 -5.88
C ASN A 2 -1.50 -24.38 -4.67
N LYS A 3 -2.66 -24.90 -4.22
CA LYS A 3 -3.39 -24.35 -3.07
C LYS A 3 -2.58 -24.35 -1.76
N THR A 4 -1.66 -25.31 -1.60
CA THR A 4 -0.80 -25.38 -0.41
C THR A 4 0.23 -24.25 -0.41
N SER A 5 0.87 -23.97 -1.55
CA SER A 5 1.77 -22.82 -1.71
C SER A 5 1.02 -21.51 -1.44
N LEU A 6 -0.15 -21.35 -2.03
CA LEU A 6 -0.98 -20.16 -1.85
C LEU A 6 -1.39 -19.93 -0.38
N LYS A 7 -1.70 -21.01 0.34
CA LYS A 7 -2.01 -20.91 1.79
C LYS A 7 -0.80 -20.47 2.60
N LEU A 8 0.37 -21.07 2.35
CA LEU A 8 1.61 -20.66 3.02
C LEU A 8 1.95 -19.21 2.73
N PHE A 9 1.86 -18.81 1.47
CA PHE A 9 2.06 -17.41 1.06
C PHE A 9 1.12 -16.46 1.81
N ALA A 10 -0.18 -16.74 1.90
CA ALA A 10 -1.14 -15.87 2.58
C ALA A 10 -0.80 -15.69 4.08
N ILE A 11 -0.38 -16.76 4.76
CA ILE A 11 0.05 -16.71 6.17
C ILE A 11 1.32 -15.89 6.35
N GLU A 12 2.33 -16.13 5.51
CA GLU A 12 3.59 -15.39 5.55
C GLU A 12 3.40 -13.91 5.21
N ALA A 13 2.59 -13.61 4.20
CA ALA A 13 2.24 -12.25 3.79
C ALA A 13 1.52 -11.49 4.93
N ARG A 14 0.58 -12.17 5.64
CA ARG A 14 -0.08 -11.61 6.82
C ARG A 14 0.94 -11.21 7.89
N ASN A 15 1.82 -12.14 8.26
CA ASN A 15 2.81 -11.90 9.30
C ASN A 15 3.76 -10.75 8.92
N GLU A 16 4.26 -10.73 7.68
CA GLU A 16 5.12 -9.65 7.20
C GLU A 16 4.41 -8.30 7.20
N LEU A 17 3.17 -8.23 6.72
CA LEU A 17 2.41 -7.00 6.72
C LEU A 17 2.11 -6.50 8.13
N MET A 18 1.81 -7.38 9.08
CA MET A 18 1.62 -6.99 10.47
C MET A 18 2.90 -6.36 11.06
N GLU A 19 4.08 -6.92 10.78
CA GLU A 19 5.36 -6.32 11.21
C GLU A 19 5.62 -4.96 10.54
N LYS A 20 5.32 -4.84 9.24
CA LYS A 20 5.42 -3.55 8.53
C LYS A 20 4.45 -2.51 9.10
N MET A 21 3.24 -2.91 9.49
CA MET A 21 2.28 -2.02 10.13
C MET A 21 2.74 -1.58 11.53
N ARG A 22 3.31 -2.47 12.33
CA ARG A 22 3.93 -2.11 13.63
C ARG A 22 5.04 -1.08 13.44
N THR A 23 5.94 -1.33 12.51
CA THR A 23 7.02 -0.38 12.17
C THR A 23 6.46 0.97 11.74
N ARG A 24 5.43 0.97 10.89
CA ARG A 24 4.82 2.20 10.40
C ARG A 24 4.11 2.97 11.50
N LEU A 25 3.41 2.29 12.39
CA LEU A 25 2.76 2.90 13.55
C LEU A 25 3.79 3.52 14.52
N ASP A 26 4.91 2.85 14.76
CA ASP A 26 6.01 3.38 15.58
C ASP A 26 6.57 4.68 14.98
N ILE A 27 6.78 4.74 13.66
CA ILE A 27 7.19 5.96 12.95
C ILE A 27 6.16 7.09 13.16
N LEU A 28 4.88 6.76 13.22
CA LEU A 28 3.78 7.69 13.46
C LEU A 28 3.54 7.99 14.95
N GLY A 29 4.43 7.54 15.83
CA GLY A 29 4.34 7.77 17.28
C GLY A 29 3.18 7.04 17.95
N ILE A 30 2.72 5.91 17.37
CA ILE A 30 1.61 5.10 17.91
C ILE A 30 2.14 3.71 18.29
N THR A 31 2.11 3.42 19.59
CA THR A 31 2.63 2.17 20.15
C THR A 31 1.54 1.46 20.98
N LYS A 32 1.84 0.25 21.46
CA LYS A 32 0.99 -0.45 22.44
C LYS A 32 0.76 0.35 23.72
N ASN A 33 1.71 1.22 24.07
CA ASN A 33 1.69 2.00 25.32
C ASN A 33 0.95 3.33 25.18
N GLY A 34 0.59 3.73 23.97
CA GLY A 34 -0.14 4.97 23.69
C GLY A 34 0.33 5.71 22.45
N ILE A 35 -0.05 6.97 22.42
CA ILE A 35 0.18 7.88 21.28
C ILE A 35 1.11 8.99 21.75
N GLU A 36 2.21 9.21 21.05
CA GLU A 36 3.10 10.33 21.26
C GLU A 36 2.45 11.65 20.83
N LYS A 37 2.87 12.75 21.46
CA LYS A 37 2.31 14.06 21.15
C LYS A 37 2.84 14.57 19.81
N ALA A 38 1.97 14.61 18.81
CA ALA A 38 2.25 15.22 17.51
C ALA A 38 2.19 16.75 17.59
N LYS A 39 3.06 17.43 16.83
CA LYS A 39 3.05 18.89 16.71
C LYS A 39 2.19 19.30 15.52
N VAL A 40 1.20 20.16 15.75
CA VAL A 40 0.34 20.67 14.68
C VAL A 40 1.04 21.78 13.89
N VAL A 41 1.09 21.64 12.57
CA VAL A 41 1.68 22.63 11.65
C VAL A 41 0.66 22.90 10.53
N GLY A 42 -0.22 23.85 10.74
CA GLY A 42 -1.27 24.18 9.77
C GLY A 42 -2.24 23.02 9.53
N ARG A 43 -2.28 22.55 8.30
CA ARG A 43 -3.10 21.38 7.88
C ARG A 43 -2.39 20.03 8.08
N GLU A 44 -1.20 20.05 8.61
CA GLU A 44 -0.36 18.87 8.82
C GLU A 44 -0.06 18.65 10.30
N VAL A 45 0.52 17.49 10.61
CA VAL A 45 1.14 17.17 11.88
C VAL A 45 2.57 16.74 11.63
N GLU A 46 3.48 17.23 12.45
CA GLU A 46 4.89 16.84 12.47
C GLU A 46 5.09 15.73 13.49
N ILE A 47 5.66 14.60 13.04
CA ILE A 47 5.99 13.45 13.87
C ILE A 47 7.36 12.94 13.41
N ASN A 48 8.29 12.84 14.35
CA ASN A 48 9.65 12.36 14.08
C ASN A 48 10.33 13.09 12.89
N GLY A 49 10.07 14.41 12.75
CA GLY A 49 10.62 15.25 11.69
C GLY A 49 9.95 15.13 10.31
N SER A 50 8.89 14.34 10.21
CA SER A 50 8.10 14.20 8.98
C SER A 50 6.72 14.82 9.13
N LEU A 51 6.19 15.36 8.02
CA LEU A 51 4.86 15.98 7.96
C LEU A 51 3.85 14.98 7.38
N TYR A 52 2.68 14.92 7.98
CA TYR A 52 1.57 14.07 7.56
C TYR A 52 0.26 14.85 7.53
N PRO A 53 -0.68 14.54 6.61
CA PRO A 53 -2.00 15.17 6.58
C PRO A 53 -2.71 15.03 7.93
N ARG A 54 -3.10 16.15 8.52
CA ARG A 54 -3.71 16.19 9.86
C ARG A 54 -5.01 15.40 9.92
N GLU A 55 -5.79 15.40 8.85
CA GLU A 55 -7.06 14.68 8.77
C GLU A 55 -6.83 13.16 8.87
N SER A 56 -5.91 12.61 8.06
CA SER A 56 -5.54 11.20 8.06
C SER A 56 -4.97 10.77 9.41
N TYR A 57 -4.10 11.60 10.01
CA TYR A 57 -3.55 11.32 11.34
C TYR A 57 -4.62 11.31 12.42
N ASN A 58 -5.52 12.30 12.43
CA ASN A 58 -6.63 12.33 13.38
C ASN A 58 -7.58 11.13 13.19
N SER A 59 -7.78 10.69 11.94
CA SER A 59 -8.54 9.49 11.63
C SER A 59 -7.86 8.25 12.21
N LEU A 60 -6.53 8.14 12.09
CA LEU A 60 -5.73 7.07 12.67
C LEU A 60 -5.82 7.04 14.21
N VAL A 61 -5.68 8.19 14.85
CA VAL A 61 -5.80 8.32 16.32
C VAL A 61 -7.19 7.91 16.79
N ARG A 62 -8.26 8.31 16.08
CA ARG A 62 -9.64 7.89 16.40
C ARG A 62 -9.78 6.38 16.27
N LYS A 63 -9.26 5.79 15.19
CA LYS A 63 -9.32 4.35 14.94
C LYS A 63 -8.59 3.57 16.03
N TYR A 64 -7.36 3.99 16.37
CA TYR A 64 -6.61 3.40 17.49
C TYR A 64 -7.39 3.40 18.81
N LYS A 65 -8.04 4.53 19.16
CA LYS A 65 -8.85 4.64 20.39
C LYS A 65 -10.10 3.75 20.37
N GLN A 66 -10.61 3.46 19.18
CA GLN A 66 -11.83 2.68 19.00
C GLN A 66 -11.56 1.17 19.11
N ILE A 67 -10.50 0.67 18.48
CA ILE A 67 -10.25 -0.78 18.36
C ILE A 67 -8.97 -1.26 19.08
N GLY A 68 -8.10 -0.35 19.50
CA GLY A 68 -6.81 -0.68 20.13
C GLY A 68 -5.70 -0.98 19.14
N TYR A 69 -4.49 -1.21 19.67
CA TYR A 69 -3.27 -1.33 18.86
C TYR A 69 -3.24 -2.60 18.00
N GLU A 70 -3.45 -3.76 18.59
CA GLU A 70 -3.30 -5.05 17.87
C GLU A 70 -4.36 -5.22 16.77
N GLU A 71 -5.60 -4.85 17.05
CA GLU A 71 -6.67 -4.86 16.05
C GLU A 71 -6.41 -3.87 14.92
N LEU A 72 -5.83 -2.69 15.24
CA LEU A 72 -5.42 -1.71 14.23
C LEU A 72 -4.32 -2.26 13.32
N VAL A 73 -3.31 -2.93 13.88
CA VAL A 73 -2.25 -3.60 13.12
C VAL A 73 -2.84 -4.64 12.18
N GLU A 74 -3.73 -5.49 12.68
CA GLU A 74 -4.34 -6.57 11.90
C GLU A 74 -5.25 -6.02 10.78
N GLU A 75 -6.14 -5.09 11.09
CA GLU A 75 -7.03 -4.46 10.11
C GLU A 75 -6.25 -3.73 9.01
N SER A 76 -5.16 -3.06 9.38
CA SER A 76 -4.31 -2.34 8.41
C SER A 76 -3.53 -3.31 7.52
N ALA A 77 -2.97 -4.36 8.09
CA ALA A 77 -2.26 -5.40 7.34
C ALA A 77 -3.21 -6.11 6.36
N TYR A 78 -4.41 -6.45 6.81
CA TYR A 78 -5.45 -7.03 5.97
C TYR A 78 -5.87 -6.11 4.82
N THR A 79 -6.04 -4.82 5.10
CA THR A 79 -6.38 -3.83 4.08
C THR A 79 -5.33 -3.79 2.98
N TRP A 80 -4.05 -3.74 3.33
CA TRP A 80 -2.97 -3.70 2.34
C TRP A 80 -2.75 -5.04 1.62
N PHE A 81 -2.93 -6.16 2.31
CA PHE A 81 -2.93 -7.46 1.63
C PHE A 81 -3.97 -7.52 0.51
N ASN A 82 -5.21 -7.13 0.82
CA ASN A 82 -6.29 -7.13 -0.15
C ASN A 82 -6.03 -6.16 -1.31
N ARG A 83 -5.56 -4.94 -1.03
CA ARG A 83 -5.26 -3.94 -2.07
C ARG A 83 -4.16 -4.42 -3.03
N LEU A 84 -3.03 -4.89 -2.49
CA LEU A 84 -1.91 -5.35 -3.31
C LEU A 84 -2.28 -6.60 -4.13
N THR A 85 -3.00 -7.55 -3.55
CA THR A 85 -3.43 -8.75 -4.28
C THR A 85 -4.53 -8.44 -5.31
N ALA A 86 -5.42 -7.49 -5.02
CA ALA A 86 -6.42 -7.04 -5.99
C ALA A 86 -5.77 -6.31 -7.18
N LEU A 87 -4.81 -5.41 -6.92
CA LEU A 87 -4.04 -4.76 -8.00
C LEU A 87 -3.32 -5.79 -8.86
N ALA A 88 -2.64 -6.76 -8.25
CA ALA A 88 -1.96 -7.82 -8.99
C ALA A 88 -2.93 -8.67 -9.82
N PHE A 89 -4.10 -9.00 -9.27
CA PHE A 89 -5.15 -9.72 -10.00
C PHE A 89 -5.68 -8.91 -11.19
N MET A 90 -5.96 -7.63 -10.99
CA MET A 90 -6.46 -6.75 -12.05
C MET A 90 -5.44 -6.59 -13.17
N GLU A 91 -4.17 -6.44 -12.83
CA GLU A 91 -3.07 -6.33 -13.76
C GLU A 91 -2.84 -7.65 -14.52
N ALA A 92 -2.86 -8.80 -13.83
CA ALA A 92 -2.71 -10.12 -14.44
C ALA A 92 -3.83 -10.47 -15.43
N ASN A 93 -5.02 -9.92 -15.24
CA ASN A 93 -6.19 -10.11 -16.11
C ASN A 93 -6.44 -8.92 -17.06
N GLU A 94 -5.49 -8.01 -17.19
CA GLU A 94 -5.58 -6.86 -18.11
C GLU A 94 -6.79 -5.95 -17.85
N TYR A 95 -7.25 -5.86 -16.59
CA TYR A 95 -8.31 -4.92 -16.17
C TYR A 95 -7.77 -3.52 -15.90
N ILE A 96 -6.46 -3.40 -15.71
CA ILE A 96 -5.71 -2.15 -15.64
C ILE A 96 -4.45 -2.29 -16.50
N ASP A 97 -4.05 -1.22 -17.16
CA ASP A 97 -2.87 -1.19 -18.05
C ASP A 97 -1.58 -0.90 -17.28
N GLU A 98 -1.70 -0.23 -16.14
CA GLU A 98 -0.58 0.16 -15.30
C GLU A 98 0.00 -1.05 -14.58
N LYS A 99 1.31 -1.20 -14.66
CA LYS A 99 2.05 -2.26 -13.95
C LYS A 99 2.37 -1.82 -12.52
N MET A 100 1.33 -1.81 -11.69
CA MET A 100 1.41 -1.42 -10.28
C MET A 100 2.19 -2.43 -9.44
N ILE A 101 2.12 -3.71 -9.78
CA ILE A 101 2.73 -4.83 -9.06
C ILE A 101 3.80 -5.51 -9.91
N PHE A 102 3.50 -5.83 -11.18
CA PHE A 102 4.44 -6.52 -12.06
C PHE A 102 5.51 -5.57 -12.61
N ASN A 103 6.66 -6.12 -12.96
CA ASN A 103 7.76 -5.38 -13.56
C ASN A 103 7.71 -5.41 -15.09
N ASN A 104 8.56 -4.59 -15.72
CA ASN A 104 8.72 -4.56 -17.17
C ASN A 104 9.75 -5.60 -17.69
N GLY A 105 10.20 -6.51 -16.85
CA GLY A 105 11.16 -7.56 -17.20
C GLY A 105 12.64 -7.13 -17.16
N LEU A 106 12.92 -5.83 -16.97
CA LEU A 106 14.30 -5.30 -16.92
C LEU A 106 14.81 -5.05 -15.51
N LYS A 107 13.91 -4.73 -14.58
CA LYS A 107 14.20 -4.44 -13.18
C LYS A 107 13.23 -5.18 -12.29
N ASN A 108 13.58 -5.31 -11.00
CA ASN A 108 12.67 -5.89 -10.00
C ASN A 108 11.56 -4.92 -9.55
N GLU A 109 11.69 -3.64 -9.82
CA GLU A 109 10.72 -2.61 -9.47
C GLU A 109 9.44 -2.75 -10.31
N PRO A 110 8.26 -2.36 -9.79
CA PRO A 110 7.02 -2.28 -10.55
C PRO A 110 7.18 -1.36 -11.77
N GLY A 111 6.62 -1.78 -12.91
CA GLY A 111 6.78 -1.06 -14.18
C GLY A 111 6.24 0.37 -14.16
N ILE A 112 5.25 0.64 -13.30
CA ILE A 112 4.68 1.98 -13.12
C ILE A 112 5.73 3.04 -12.73
N ILE A 113 6.78 2.67 -12.00
CA ILE A 113 7.84 3.59 -11.59
C ILE A 113 8.58 4.20 -12.79
N ASP A 114 8.66 3.46 -13.90
CA ASP A 114 9.38 3.91 -15.09
C ASP A 114 8.51 4.77 -16.03
N ASN A 115 7.18 4.61 -16.03
CA ASN A 115 6.30 5.20 -17.05
C ASN A 115 4.98 5.79 -16.51
N TYR A 116 4.91 6.12 -15.19
CA TYR A 116 3.68 6.64 -14.56
C TYR A 116 3.08 7.86 -15.28
N TYR A 117 3.90 8.70 -15.89
CA TYR A 117 3.50 9.92 -16.59
C TYR A 117 2.75 9.66 -17.90
N ASP A 118 2.76 8.44 -18.42
CA ASP A 118 2.06 8.06 -19.64
C ASP A 118 0.56 7.82 -19.39
N PHE A 119 0.17 7.50 -18.16
CA PHE A 119 -1.17 7.09 -17.80
C PHE A 119 -2.10 8.24 -17.46
N GLU A 120 -3.40 8.03 -17.74
CA GLU A 120 -4.44 9.03 -17.57
C GLU A 120 -4.64 9.43 -16.10
N PHE A 121 -4.53 8.47 -15.16
CA PHE A 121 -4.69 8.78 -13.75
C PHE A 121 -3.66 9.81 -13.27
N PHE A 122 -2.41 9.73 -13.75
CA PHE A 122 -1.37 10.70 -13.44
C PHE A 122 -1.69 12.07 -14.02
N LYS A 123 -2.17 12.13 -15.29
CA LYS A 123 -2.52 13.39 -15.96
C LYS A 123 -3.66 14.14 -15.28
N ASN A 124 -4.51 13.41 -14.54
CA ASN A 124 -5.62 13.96 -13.77
C ASN A 124 -5.24 14.45 -12.36
N LEU A 125 -4.00 14.18 -11.90
CA LEU A 125 -3.50 14.72 -10.64
C LEU A 125 -3.31 16.24 -10.72
N ASP A 126 -3.36 16.90 -9.56
CA ASP A 126 -3.02 18.32 -9.52
C ASP A 126 -1.53 18.56 -9.86
N SER A 127 -1.23 19.76 -10.32
CA SER A 127 0.11 20.10 -10.83
C SER A 127 1.20 20.09 -9.74
N GLU A 128 0.84 20.29 -8.48
CA GLU A 128 1.78 20.24 -7.35
C GLU A 128 2.20 18.80 -7.08
N LEU A 129 1.25 17.87 -7.05
CA LEU A 129 1.52 16.45 -6.89
C LEU A 129 2.28 15.86 -8.09
N GLN A 130 1.91 16.24 -9.32
CA GLN A 130 2.67 15.84 -10.52
C GLN A 130 4.14 16.27 -10.41
N LYS A 131 4.39 17.51 -9.98
CA LYS A 131 5.75 18.01 -9.77
C LYS A 131 6.48 17.24 -8.67
N GLU A 132 5.82 16.98 -7.53
CA GLU A 132 6.42 16.17 -6.45
C GLU A 132 6.85 14.80 -6.95
N LEU A 133 6.02 14.13 -7.75
CA LEU A 133 6.36 12.81 -8.32
C LEU A 133 7.58 12.88 -9.25
N HIS A 134 7.69 13.92 -10.07
CA HIS A 134 8.87 14.14 -10.91
C HIS A 134 10.13 14.43 -10.08
N ASP A 135 10.03 15.31 -9.08
CA ASP A 135 11.15 15.64 -8.19
C ASP A 135 11.66 14.39 -7.45
N LEU A 136 10.76 13.52 -6.95
CA LEU A 136 11.11 12.24 -6.32
C LEU A 136 11.79 11.28 -7.29
N ARG A 137 11.35 11.24 -8.54
CA ARG A 137 11.96 10.41 -9.58
C ARG A 137 13.36 10.89 -9.93
N ASP A 138 13.55 12.20 -10.05
CA ASP A 138 14.83 12.85 -10.39
C ASP A 138 15.84 12.69 -9.25
N GLU A 139 15.41 12.75 -7.98
CA GLU A 139 16.26 12.48 -6.83
C GLU A 139 16.83 11.05 -6.84
N ASN A 140 16.06 10.08 -7.30
CA ASN A 140 16.47 8.69 -7.57
C ASN A 140 17.22 8.00 -6.43
N THR A 141 16.86 8.29 -5.19
CA THR A 141 17.32 7.54 -4.00
C THR A 141 16.36 6.40 -3.68
N ALA A 142 16.80 5.39 -2.93
CA ALA A 142 15.91 4.31 -2.49
C ALA A 142 14.67 4.86 -1.75
N ASN A 143 14.85 5.87 -0.90
CA ASN A 143 13.76 6.49 -0.16
C ASN A 143 12.81 7.28 -1.06
N SER A 144 13.33 8.07 -2.01
CA SER A 144 12.50 8.85 -2.94
C SER A 144 11.71 7.95 -3.88
N ILE A 145 12.30 6.87 -4.37
CA ILE A 145 11.61 5.88 -5.22
C ILE A 145 10.54 5.12 -4.43
N GLU A 146 10.81 4.74 -3.18
CA GLU A 146 9.78 4.12 -2.31
C GLU A 146 8.63 5.09 -2.04
N LYS A 147 8.91 6.37 -1.79
CA LYS A 147 7.88 7.42 -1.62
C LYS A 147 7.09 7.64 -2.90
N LEU A 148 7.77 7.74 -4.06
CA LEU A 148 7.12 7.82 -5.37
C LEU A 148 6.14 6.66 -5.57
N TYR A 149 6.60 5.43 -5.34
CA TYR A 149 5.76 4.24 -5.50
C TYR A 149 4.56 4.24 -4.55
N SER A 150 4.74 4.64 -3.29
CA SER A 150 3.63 4.72 -2.34
C SER A 150 2.54 5.67 -2.80
N ILE A 151 2.92 6.85 -3.29
CA ILE A 151 1.97 7.85 -3.82
C ILE A 151 1.24 7.29 -5.04
N LEU A 152 1.95 6.67 -5.99
CA LEU A 152 1.33 6.10 -7.19
C LEU A 152 0.30 5.01 -6.85
N VAL A 153 0.61 4.12 -5.90
CA VAL A 153 -0.33 3.08 -5.45
C VAL A 153 -1.55 3.69 -4.76
N GLU A 154 -1.35 4.70 -3.91
CA GLU A 154 -2.44 5.38 -3.21
C GLU A 154 -3.37 6.12 -4.18
N GLU A 155 -2.81 6.82 -5.17
CA GLU A 155 -3.59 7.50 -6.23
C GLU A 155 -4.38 6.49 -7.08
N LYS A 156 -3.77 5.36 -7.44
CA LYS A 156 -4.50 4.29 -8.16
C LYS A 156 -5.61 3.68 -7.30
N CYS A 157 -5.38 3.49 -6.01
CA CYS A 157 -6.43 3.05 -5.09
C CYS A 157 -7.57 4.07 -4.98
N GLU A 158 -7.27 5.38 -4.97
CA GLU A 158 -8.29 6.44 -4.99
C GLU A 158 -9.13 6.38 -6.28
N GLU A 159 -8.49 6.28 -7.44
CA GLU A 159 -9.19 6.11 -8.72
C GLU A 159 -10.12 4.89 -8.70
N LEU A 160 -9.61 3.73 -8.29
CA LEU A 160 -10.36 2.49 -8.21
C LEU A 160 -11.48 2.51 -7.17
N SER A 161 -11.43 3.41 -6.18
CA SER A 161 -12.48 3.57 -5.17
C SER A 161 -13.85 3.92 -5.76
N ALA A 162 -13.88 4.56 -6.92
CA ALA A 162 -15.11 4.89 -7.63
C ALA A 162 -15.83 3.63 -8.16
N ILE A 163 -15.08 2.57 -8.46
CA ILE A 163 -15.60 1.32 -9.05
C ILE A 163 -15.78 0.25 -7.96
N MET A 164 -14.81 0.14 -7.03
CA MET A 164 -14.79 -0.87 -5.98
C MET A 164 -14.60 -0.25 -4.58
N PRO A 165 -15.59 0.51 -4.08
CA PRO A 165 -15.46 1.24 -2.80
C PRO A 165 -15.34 0.34 -1.56
N PHE A 166 -15.67 -0.94 -1.67
CA PHE A 166 -15.49 -1.93 -0.59
C PHE A 166 -14.03 -2.39 -0.46
N MET A 167 -13.26 -2.34 -1.54
CA MET A 167 -11.84 -2.73 -1.58
C MET A 167 -10.92 -1.51 -1.44
N PHE A 168 -11.22 -0.44 -2.17
CA PHE A 168 -10.43 0.77 -2.25
C PHE A 168 -11.23 1.93 -1.65
N LYS A 169 -10.74 2.51 -0.56
CA LYS A 169 -11.41 3.65 0.10
C LYS A 169 -10.85 4.96 -0.45
N LYS A 170 -11.71 5.99 -0.47
CA LYS A 170 -11.30 7.36 -0.79
C LYS A 170 -10.27 7.89 0.21
N LYS A 171 -9.47 8.87 -0.23
CA LYS A 171 -8.53 9.62 0.62
C LYS A 171 -9.21 10.27 1.82
N GLY A 172 -8.41 10.70 2.81
CA GLY A 172 -8.89 11.27 4.07
C GLY A 172 -9.10 10.22 5.17
N THR A 173 -8.67 8.99 4.95
CA THR A 173 -8.76 7.90 5.92
C THR A 173 -7.39 7.61 6.56
N TYR A 174 -7.41 6.88 7.68
CA TYR A 174 -6.18 6.48 8.37
C TYR A 174 -5.27 5.58 7.52
N SER A 175 -5.82 4.88 6.54
CA SER A 175 -5.04 3.98 5.68
C SER A 175 -4.07 4.71 4.75
N ASP A 176 -4.29 6.00 4.48
CA ASP A 176 -3.46 6.79 3.56
C ASP A 176 -2.04 7.03 4.09
N ILE A 177 -1.86 7.01 5.40
CA ILE A 177 -0.55 7.18 6.05
C ILE A 177 0.04 5.87 6.58
N LEU A 178 -0.62 4.73 6.32
CA LEU A 178 -0.19 3.39 6.74
C LEU A 178 0.31 2.54 5.57
N PHE A 179 0.94 3.15 4.56
CA PHE A 179 1.56 2.39 3.46
C PHE A 179 2.68 1.49 3.98
N PRO A 180 2.73 0.19 3.60
CA PRO A 180 3.77 -0.73 4.04
C PRO A 180 5.14 -0.30 3.48
N THR A 181 6.16 -0.22 4.32
CA THR A 181 7.53 0.11 3.92
C THR A 181 8.28 -1.10 3.36
N GLY A 182 9.32 -0.85 2.54
CA GLY A 182 10.22 -1.89 2.04
C GLY A 182 9.56 -2.83 1.02
N LEU A 183 8.55 -2.37 0.27
CA LEU A 183 7.93 -3.15 -0.78
C LEU A 183 8.80 -3.30 -2.03
N LEU A 184 9.78 -2.43 -2.23
CA LEU A 184 10.70 -2.46 -3.39
C LEU A 184 11.99 -3.25 -3.14
N LEU A 185 12.16 -3.85 -1.96
CA LEU A 185 13.32 -4.69 -1.65
C LEU A 185 13.31 -6.00 -2.45
N GLU A 186 14.50 -6.58 -2.70
CA GLU A 186 14.68 -7.77 -3.55
C GLU A 186 13.80 -8.97 -3.16
N ASN A 187 13.61 -9.24 -1.88
CA ASN A 187 12.79 -10.35 -1.39
C ASN A 187 11.47 -9.86 -0.76
N SER A 188 10.92 -8.77 -1.30
CA SER A 188 9.72 -8.13 -0.75
C SER A 188 8.46 -8.94 -1.01
N LEU A 189 7.40 -8.54 -0.31
CA LEU A 189 6.05 -9.05 -0.53
C LEU A 189 5.61 -8.93 -2.00
N LEU A 190 6.00 -7.87 -2.72
CA LEU A 190 5.62 -7.71 -4.14
C LEU A 190 6.22 -8.81 -5.03
N VAL A 191 7.46 -9.22 -4.78
CA VAL A 191 8.09 -10.31 -5.54
C VAL A 191 7.29 -11.60 -5.35
N ARG A 192 6.95 -11.93 -4.11
CA ARG A 192 6.15 -13.12 -3.80
C ARG A 192 4.72 -13.06 -4.33
N ILE A 193 4.09 -11.89 -4.34
CA ILE A 193 2.79 -11.68 -4.98
C ILE A 193 2.87 -12.01 -6.47
N ARG A 194 3.91 -11.54 -7.18
CA ARG A 194 4.12 -11.83 -8.62
C ARG A 194 4.29 -13.33 -8.87
N GLU A 195 5.03 -14.02 -8.02
CA GLU A 195 5.29 -15.46 -8.14
C GLU A 195 4.01 -16.28 -7.94
N GLU A 196 3.21 -15.93 -6.93
CA GLU A 196 2.01 -16.69 -6.56
C GLU A 196 0.79 -16.36 -7.45
N ILE A 197 0.60 -15.10 -7.86
CA ILE A 197 -0.51 -14.69 -8.71
C ILE A 197 -0.22 -15.01 -10.18
N GLY A 198 1.05 -14.84 -10.62
CA GLY A 198 1.43 -15.11 -12.01
C GLY A 198 0.77 -14.17 -13.01
N LYS A 199 0.89 -14.53 -14.31
CA LYS A 199 0.36 -13.72 -15.42
C LYS A 199 -1.12 -14.03 -15.77
N GLU A 200 -1.64 -15.13 -15.27
CA GLU A 200 -3.03 -15.56 -15.49
C GLU A 200 -3.61 -16.01 -14.15
N ALA A 201 -4.34 -15.12 -13.50
CA ALA A 201 -4.95 -15.40 -12.22
C ALA A 201 -6.42 -15.79 -12.39
N PRO A 202 -6.85 -17.01 -11.98
CA PRO A 202 -8.26 -17.37 -12.00
C PRO A 202 -9.03 -16.54 -10.96
N ILE A 203 -10.30 -16.27 -11.25
CA ILE A 203 -11.15 -15.43 -10.39
C ILE A 203 -11.29 -15.99 -8.96
N GLU A 204 -11.21 -17.29 -8.80
CA GLU A 204 -11.26 -17.99 -7.52
C GLU A 204 -10.05 -17.67 -6.63
N LEU A 205 -8.95 -17.19 -7.20
CA LEU A 205 -7.73 -16.86 -6.48
C LEU A 205 -7.99 -15.85 -5.36
N ILE A 206 -8.72 -14.79 -5.66
CA ILE A 206 -9.05 -13.75 -4.67
C ILE A 206 -9.84 -14.35 -3.51
N GLY A 207 -10.81 -15.22 -3.80
CA GLY A 207 -11.57 -15.92 -2.78
C GLY A 207 -10.71 -16.84 -1.90
N TRP A 208 -9.73 -17.55 -2.49
CA TRP A 208 -8.81 -18.41 -1.74
C TRP A 208 -7.82 -17.59 -0.90
N LEU A 209 -7.27 -16.51 -1.43
CA LEU A 209 -6.38 -15.61 -0.68
C LEU A 209 -7.10 -15.00 0.54
N TYR A 210 -8.32 -14.53 0.35
CA TYR A 210 -9.18 -14.06 1.43
C TYR A 210 -9.39 -15.13 2.50
N GLN A 211 -9.78 -16.34 2.09
CA GLN A 211 -10.04 -17.45 3.00
C GLN A 211 -8.76 -17.87 3.76
N PHE A 212 -7.63 -17.96 3.07
CA PHE A 212 -6.36 -18.40 3.67
C PHE A 212 -5.77 -17.34 4.60
N TYR A 213 -5.91 -16.06 4.28
CA TYR A 213 -5.47 -14.98 5.17
C TYR A 213 -6.23 -15.01 6.51
N ASN A 214 -7.52 -15.36 6.50
CA ASN A 214 -8.36 -15.42 7.70
C ASN A 214 -8.36 -16.79 8.38
N SER A 215 -7.70 -17.80 7.81
CA SER A 215 -7.57 -19.11 8.46
C SER A 215 -6.33 -19.14 9.35
N GLU A 216 -6.54 -19.20 10.66
CA GLU A 216 -5.48 -19.51 11.62
C GLU A 216 -4.99 -20.95 11.48
#